data_af1745eca606bb22009075d4cd11a83d
#
_entry.id   af1745eca606bb22009075d4cd11a83d
#
_cell.length_a   1.000
_cell.length_b   1.000
_cell.length_c   1.000
_cell.angle_alpha   90.00
_cell.angle_beta   90.00
_cell.angle_gamma   90.00
#
_symmetry.space_group_name_H-M   'P 1'
#
loop_
_entity.id
_entity.type
_entity.pdbx_description
1 polymer ?
#
loop_
_entity_poly.entity_id
_entity_poly.type
_entity_poly.pdbx_seq_one_letter_code
_entity_poly.pdbx_strand_id
1 'polypeptide(L)'
;MTAADREALKRELKELIIHECQKEMTPDQIADDAPLFGASGPDLDSLDALQIAMAVQRRYGKRIEGNTETRSALASINALADFIRS
;
A
#
# COMPACT_ATOMS: atom_id res chain seq x y z
N MET A 1 4.90 9.66 -15.80
CA MET A 1 3.85 8.63 -15.56
C MET A 1 2.49 9.19 -15.94
N THR A 2 1.71 8.45 -16.72
CA THR A 2 0.37 8.86 -17.13
C THR A 2 -0.66 8.48 -16.06
N ALA A 3 -1.90 8.96 -16.22
CA ALA A 3 -2.99 8.57 -15.32
C ALA A 3 -3.24 7.06 -15.36
N ALA A 4 -3.12 6.46 -16.56
CA ALA A 4 -3.28 5.01 -16.70
C ALA A 4 -2.19 4.24 -15.96
N ASP A 5 -0.95 4.73 -16.00
CA ASP A 5 0.17 4.11 -15.26
C ASP A 5 -0.05 4.21 -13.76
N ARG A 6 -0.57 5.33 -13.29
CA ARG A 6 -0.87 5.52 -11.88
C ARG A 6 -1.98 4.57 -11.41
N GLU A 7 -3.02 4.42 -12.22
CA GLU A 7 -4.11 3.50 -11.89
C GLU A 7 -3.62 2.05 -11.86
N ALA A 8 -2.77 1.67 -12.80
CA ALA A 8 -2.18 0.33 -12.82
C ALA A 8 -1.32 0.10 -11.57
N LEU A 9 -0.53 1.10 -11.16
CA LEU A 9 0.29 1.01 -9.95
C LEU A 9 -0.60 0.84 -8.70
N LYS A 10 -1.67 1.62 -8.61
CA LYS A 10 -2.59 1.52 -7.47
C LYS A 10 -3.22 0.13 -7.39
N ARG A 11 -3.61 -0.43 -8.51
CA ARG A 11 -4.15 -1.79 -8.53
C ARG A 11 -3.11 -2.82 -8.10
N GLU A 12 -1.87 -2.71 -8.58
CA GLU A 12 -0.78 -3.58 -8.14
C GLU A 12 -0.57 -3.50 -6.64
N LEU A 13 -0.63 -2.28 -6.08
CA LEU A 13 -0.44 -2.09 -4.65
C LEU A 13 -1.56 -2.74 -3.84
N LYS A 14 -2.80 -2.64 -4.32
CA LYS A 14 -3.92 -3.31 -3.67
C LYS A 14 -3.74 -4.83 -3.67
N GLU A 15 -3.33 -5.38 -4.81
CA GLU A 15 -3.07 -6.81 -4.94
C GLU A 15 -1.90 -7.24 -4.06
N LEU A 16 -0.85 -6.43 -3.98
CA LEU A 16 0.31 -6.70 -3.15
C LEU A 16 -0.10 -6.77 -1.67
N ILE A 17 -0.89 -5.83 -1.20
CA ILE A 17 -1.35 -5.81 0.18
C ILE A 17 -2.19 -7.05 0.49
N ILE A 18 -3.12 -7.38 -0.38
CA ILE A 18 -3.99 -8.53 -0.20
C ILE A 18 -3.17 -9.82 -0.14
N HIS A 19 -2.21 -9.95 -1.04
CA HIS A 19 -1.37 -11.14 -1.12
C HIS A 19 -0.41 -11.25 0.07
N GLU A 20 0.32 -10.17 0.37
CA GLU A 20 1.33 -10.20 1.44
C GLU A 20 0.72 -10.35 2.82
N CYS A 21 -0.45 -9.77 3.03
CA CYS A 21 -1.13 -9.81 4.32
C CYS A 21 -2.20 -10.91 4.38
N GLN A 22 -2.37 -11.67 3.32
CA GLN A 22 -3.32 -12.77 3.21
C GLN A 22 -4.75 -12.34 3.59
N LYS A 23 -5.17 -11.21 3.03
CA LYS A 23 -6.52 -10.71 3.27
C LYS A 23 -7.53 -11.38 2.34
N GLU A 24 -8.71 -11.66 2.86
CA GLU A 24 -9.79 -12.25 2.07
C GLU A 24 -10.67 -11.15 1.47
N MET A 25 -10.10 -10.42 0.52
CA MET A 25 -10.81 -9.33 -0.15
C MET A 25 -10.25 -9.15 -1.54
N THR A 26 -10.99 -8.40 -2.37
CA THR A 26 -10.57 -8.08 -3.73
C THR A 26 -10.01 -6.67 -3.79
N PRO A 27 -9.19 -6.33 -4.83
CA PRO A 27 -8.69 -4.96 -4.98
C PRO A 27 -9.80 -3.91 -5.02
N ASP A 28 -10.94 -4.25 -5.57
CA ASP A 28 -12.08 -3.32 -5.67
C ASP A 28 -12.64 -2.92 -4.31
N GLN A 29 -12.38 -3.71 -3.28
CA GLN A 29 -12.83 -3.43 -1.93
C GLN A 29 -11.93 -2.46 -1.18
N ILE A 30 -10.78 -2.12 -1.74
CA ILE A 30 -9.88 -1.14 -1.15
C ILE A 30 -10.03 0.18 -1.90
N ALA A 31 -10.61 1.18 -1.26
CA ALA A 31 -10.73 2.51 -1.86
C ALA A 31 -9.36 3.20 -1.88
N ASP A 32 -9.09 3.98 -2.90
CA ASP A 32 -7.79 4.64 -3.09
C ASP A 32 -7.43 5.58 -1.94
N ASP A 33 -8.43 6.25 -1.38
CA ASP A 33 -8.23 7.25 -0.32
C ASP A 33 -8.60 6.75 1.07
N ALA A 34 -9.05 5.50 1.20
CA ALA A 34 -9.41 4.95 2.50
C ALA A 34 -8.16 4.63 3.31
N PRO A 35 -8.23 4.81 4.64
CA PRO A 35 -7.12 4.42 5.51
C PRO A 35 -6.81 2.94 5.37
N LEU A 36 -5.53 2.61 5.25
CA LEU A 36 -5.10 1.20 5.19
C LEU A 36 -5.12 0.57 6.58
N PHE A 37 -4.94 1.38 7.62
CA PHE A 37 -5.06 0.94 9.01
C PHE A 37 -6.48 1.21 9.49
N GLY A 38 -7.04 0.27 10.23
CA GLY A 38 -8.39 0.42 10.75
C GLY A 38 -9.45 -0.26 9.91
N ALA A 39 -10.66 -0.28 10.41
CA ALA A 39 -11.74 -1.12 9.87
C ALA A 39 -12.33 -0.65 8.54
N SER A 40 -12.02 0.58 8.10
CA SER A 40 -12.57 1.10 6.83
C SER A 40 -11.86 0.56 5.60
N GLY A 41 -10.74 -0.14 5.78
CA GLY A 41 -9.96 -0.69 4.68
C GLY A 41 -9.51 -2.09 5.02
N PRO A 42 -8.31 -2.50 4.62
CA PRO A 42 -7.80 -3.84 4.90
C PRO A 42 -7.43 -4.09 6.36
N ASP A 43 -7.59 -3.10 7.22
CA ASP A 43 -7.38 -3.22 8.67
C ASP A 43 -5.97 -3.76 8.99
N LEU A 44 -4.96 -3.06 8.49
CA LEU A 44 -3.57 -3.48 8.65
C LEU A 44 -3.09 -3.21 10.08
N ASP A 45 -2.26 -4.11 10.60
CA ASP A 45 -1.56 -3.91 11.87
C ASP A 45 -0.07 -3.64 11.61
N SER A 46 0.71 -3.52 12.69
CA SER A 46 2.14 -3.20 12.58
C SER A 46 2.93 -4.27 11.83
N LEU A 47 2.57 -5.53 12.02
CA LEU A 47 3.24 -6.62 11.31
C LEU A 47 2.91 -6.58 9.82
N ASP A 48 1.66 -6.32 9.47
CA ASP A 48 1.25 -6.17 8.09
C ASP A 48 2.00 -5.02 7.43
N ALA A 49 2.14 -3.89 8.14
CA ALA A 49 2.87 -2.74 7.63
C ALA A 49 4.34 -3.08 7.33
N LEU A 50 4.97 -3.85 8.21
CA LEU A 50 6.35 -4.30 7.98
C LEU A 50 6.44 -5.19 6.74
N GLN A 51 5.52 -6.11 6.57
CA GLN A 51 5.50 -7.00 5.41
C GLN A 51 5.33 -6.21 4.11
N ILE A 52 4.46 -5.21 4.11
CA ILE A 52 4.24 -4.35 2.95
C ILE A 52 5.49 -3.53 2.64
N ALA A 53 6.13 -2.97 3.67
CA ALA A 53 7.36 -2.19 3.48
C ALA A 53 8.46 -3.03 2.84
N MET A 54 8.62 -4.26 3.29
CA MET A 54 9.59 -5.17 2.72
C MET A 54 9.26 -5.55 1.28
N ALA A 55 7.99 -5.79 0.98
CA ALA A 55 7.54 -6.12 -0.36
C ALA A 55 7.74 -4.95 -1.33
N VAL A 56 7.45 -3.73 -0.88
CA VAL A 56 7.66 -2.52 -1.67
C VAL A 56 9.14 -2.34 -1.99
N GLN A 57 10.01 -2.58 -1.03
CA GLN A 57 11.44 -2.47 -1.26
C GLN A 57 11.92 -3.49 -2.30
N ARG A 58 11.46 -4.74 -2.20
CA ARG A 58 11.84 -5.78 -3.16
C ARG A 58 11.32 -5.50 -4.56
N ARG A 59 10.08 -5.01 -4.65
CA ARG A 59 9.40 -4.89 -5.95
C ARG A 59 9.67 -3.58 -6.65
N TYR A 60 9.76 -2.49 -5.92
CA TYR A 60 9.88 -1.15 -6.48
C TYR A 60 11.20 -0.47 -6.17
N GLY A 61 12.01 -1.07 -5.33
CA GLY A 61 13.29 -0.50 -4.92
C GLY A 61 13.16 0.72 -4.01
N LYS A 62 11.97 0.97 -3.45
CA LYS A 62 11.73 2.08 -2.54
C LYS A 62 11.76 1.60 -1.10
N ARG A 63 12.58 2.24 -0.30
CA ARG A 63 12.76 1.88 1.10
C ARG A 63 11.93 2.78 2.00
N ILE A 64 11.10 2.16 2.83
CA ILE A 64 10.31 2.88 3.82
C ILE A 64 11.05 2.77 5.15
N GLU A 65 11.51 3.90 5.69
CA GLU A 65 12.31 3.94 6.90
C GLU A 65 11.60 4.66 8.04
N GLY A 66 11.61 4.03 9.21
CA GLY A 66 11.07 4.63 10.42
C GLY A 66 9.55 4.57 10.51
N ASN A 67 9.06 4.78 11.72
CA ASN A 67 7.62 4.68 11.99
C ASN A 67 6.81 5.80 11.38
N THR A 68 7.35 7.02 11.38
CA THR A 68 6.66 8.18 10.83
C THR A 68 6.51 8.05 9.31
N GLU A 69 7.58 7.64 8.63
CA GLU A 69 7.55 7.44 7.19
C GLU A 69 6.62 6.29 6.80
N THR A 70 6.64 5.21 7.58
CA THR A 70 5.74 4.08 7.36
C THR A 70 4.28 4.52 7.46
N ARG A 71 3.92 5.29 8.47
CA ARG A 71 2.56 5.78 8.63
C ARG A 71 2.13 6.69 7.49
N SER A 72 3.03 7.57 7.06
CA SER A 72 2.74 8.48 5.95
C SER A 72 2.57 7.74 4.64
N ALA A 73 3.51 6.85 4.32
CA ALA A 73 3.52 6.11 3.07
C ALA A 73 2.36 5.13 2.98
N LEU A 74 1.97 4.53 4.11
CA LEU A 74 0.91 3.52 4.15
C LEU A 74 -0.42 4.08 4.65
N ALA A 75 -0.60 5.41 4.64
CA ALA A 75 -1.86 6.02 5.07
C ALA A 75 -3.02 5.64 4.15
N SER A 76 -2.75 5.51 2.86
CA SER A 76 -3.76 5.11 1.87
C SER A 76 -3.04 4.57 0.64
N ILE A 77 -3.81 4.00 -0.29
CA ILE A 77 -3.24 3.57 -1.58
C ILE A 77 -2.69 4.78 -2.34
N ASN A 78 -3.38 5.91 -2.32
CA ASN A 78 -2.90 7.14 -2.95
C ASN A 78 -1.56 7.57 -2.37
N ALA A 79 -1.42 7.56 -1.04
CA ALA A 79 -0.18 7.94 -0.37
C ALA A 79 0.96 7.00 -0.74
N LEU A 80 0.70 5.70 -0.78
CA LEU A 80 1.70 4.70 -1.12
C LEU A 80 2.15 4.84 -2.58
N ALA A 81 1.21 5.05 -3.48
CA ALA A 81 1.54 5.28 -4.90
C ALA A 81 2.40 6.53 -5.07
N ASP A 82 2.05 7.60 -4.39
CA ASP A 82 2.81 8.86 -4.45
C ASP A 82 4.23 8.66 -3.89
N PHE A 83 4.36 7.92 -2.80
CA PHE A 83 5.67 7.60 -2.23
C PHE A 83 6.55 6.84 -3.22
N ILE A 84 6.00 5.84 -3.88
CA ILE A 84 6.75 5.02 -4.84
C ILE A 84 7.18 5.83 -6.06
N ARG A 85 6.35 6.76 -6.49
CA ARG A 85 6.63 7.60 -7.66
C ARG A 85 7.57 8.77 -7.35
N SER A 86 7.77 9.08 -6.10
CA SER A 86 8.60 10.23 -5.72
C SER A 86 10.09 10.00 -5.98
#